data_b12436a223ec33a9c47e9b731a2c5496
#
_entry.id   b12436a223ec33a9c47e9b731a2c5496
#
_cell.length_a   1.000
_cell.length_b   1.000
_cell.length_c   1.000
_cell.angle_alpha   90.00
_cell.angle_beta   90.00
_cell.angle_gamma   90.00
#
_symmetry.space_group_name_H-M   'P 1'
#
loop_
_entity.id
_entity.type
_entity.pdbx_description
1 polymer ?
#
loop_
_entity_poly.entity_id
_entity_poly.type
_entity_poly.pdbx_seq_one_letter_code
_entity_poly.pdbx_strand_id
1 'polypeptide(L)'
;VGSEMCIRDRGKHKPVFITVAVIVGIVFGFSLQLKWQQISIFFHSTSFGVKDPQFNHDLSFYAFQLPFLTILFGWLIGVASIGIVLNILLHYFQGSLEFRVRQGKQRGGVILADKARKQISILGGVLLVLVGVRYWLDRYELLSGDIKFKGQTTTGAGYTSANVLIPAKLLLTVIAVLCAIAFFVSFVVKDLRVPALATAIMLIGEVAVGGVLPWAVEQLSVKPNKANKEAEFIARNIKATRFAYNLRDDNLTVMPSFGKENAPAPQPGGKGVASTLSNIRLLDPNVLPPAFTQSKQLRSFYGFPDTLTIDRYHVGNELQDYVVAVREINPSALSGNQTDWINRHTVYTLSLIHISEPTRLGM
;
A
#
# COMPACT_ATOMS: atom_id res chain seq x y z
N VAL A 1 -24.51 56.44 5.40
CA VAL A 1 -25.46 55.43 4.82
C VAL A 1 -24.72 54.17 4.37
N GLY A 2 -23.37 54.22 4.14
CA GLY A 2 -22.58 53.01 3.67
C GLY A 2 -22.13 52.06 4.74
N SER A 3 -22.07 52.41 6.02
CA SER A 3 -21.53 51.57 7.09
C SER A 3 -22.52 50.56 7.66
N GLU A 4 -23.81 50.84 7.60
CA GLU A 4 -24.83 49.95 8.16
C GLU A 4 -25.16 48.75 7.24
N MET A 5 -24.96 48.91 5.94
CA MET A 5 -25.22 47.85 4.96
C MET A 5 -24.19 46.70 5.08
N CYS A 6 -22.92 47.01 5.39
CA CYS A 6 -21.87 46.03 5.59
C CYS A 6 -22.02 45.18 6.89
N ILE A 7 -22.66 45.76 7.93
CA ILE A 7 -22.85 45.04 9.20
C ILE A 7 -24.02 44.07 9.10
N ARG A 8 -25.04 44.38 8.33
CA ARG A 8 -26.24 43.54 8.16
C ARG A 8 -26.00 42.28 7.32
N ASP A 9 -25.02 42.28 6.42
CA ASP A 9 -24.68 41.11 5.58
C ASP A 9 -23.80 40.09 6.31
N ARG A 10 -23.04 40.52 7.31
CA ARG A 10 -22.18 39.59 8.11
C ARG A 10 -22.96 38.50 8.87
N GLY A 11 -24.23 38.75 9.18
CA GLY A 11 -25.10 37.80 9.91
C GLY A 11 -25.64 36.69 9.01
N LYS A 12 -25.85 36.97 7.71
CA LYS A 12 -26.50 36.04 6.78
C LYS A 12 -25.61 34.85 6.34
N HIS A 13 -24.30 35.00 6.42
CA HIS A 13 -23.36 33.95 5.99
C HIS A 13 -23.00 32.97 7.12
N LYS A 14 -23.21 33.32 8.37
CA LYS A 14 -22.91 32.46 9.53
C LYS A 14 -23.56 31.05 9.42
N PRO A 15 -24.88 30.91 9.13
CA PRO A 15 -25.50 29.60 9.04
C PRO A 15 -24.91 28.76 7.92
N VAL A 16 -24.57 29.36 6.79
CA VAL A 16 -23.94 28.64 5.66
C VAL A 16 -22.59 28.03 6.07
N PHE A 17 -21.74 28.80 6.75
CA PHE A 17 -20.45 28.30 7.23
C PHE A 17 -20.60 27.20 8.28
N ILE A 18 -21.56 27.33 9.20
CA ILE A 18 -21.86 26.28 10.19
C ILE A 18 -22.33 25.02 9.47
N THR A 19 -23.22 25.13 8.50
CA THR A 19 -23.71 23.97 7.73
C THR A 19 -22.58 23.29 6.98
N VAL A 20 -21.69 24.01 6.30
CA VAL A 20 -20.52 23.47 5.62
C VAL A 20 -19.58 22.78 6.60
N ALA A 21 -19.30 23.40 7.76
CA ALA A 21 -18.46 22.80 8.80
C ALA A 21 -19.05 21.51 9.36
N VAL A 22 -20.37 21.45 9.57
CA VAL A 22 -21.09 20.25 10.01
C VAL A 22 -21.01 19.15 8.95
N ILE A 23 -21.25 19.47 7.68
CA ILE A 23 -21.15 18.48 6.57
C ILE A 23 -19.74 17.92 6.50
N VAL A 24 -18.71 18.77 6.51
CA VAL A 24 -17.31 18.37 6.52
C VAL A 24 -17.01 17.48 7.73
N GLY A 25 -17.47 17.88 8.92
CA GLY A 25 -17.32 17.12 10.16
C GLY A 25 -17.94 15.71 10.07
N ILE A 26 -19.14 15.60 9.51
CA ILE A 26 -19.82 14.33 9.29
C ILE A 26 -19.03 13.44 8.33
N VAL A 27 -18.61 13.96 7.18
CA VAL A 27 -17.84 13.20 6.18
C VAL A 27 -16.53 12.67 6.78
N PHE A 28 -15.80 13.52 7.50
CA PHE A 28 -14.57 13.11 8.16
C PHE A 28 -14.81 12.14 9.33
N GLY A 29 -15.91 12.29 10.07
CA GLY A 29 -16.31 11.36 11.12
C GLY A 29 -16.61 9.97 10.57
N PHE A 30 -17.37 9.87 9.49
CA PHE A 30 -17.63 8.58 8.81
C PHE A 30 -16.35 7.93 8.28
N SER A 31 -15.40 8.72 7.78
CA SER A 31 -14.13 8.17 7.29
C SER A 31 -13.31 7.48 8.39
N LEU A 32 -13.36 7.99 9.62
CA LEU A 32 -12.72 7.36 10.78
C LEU A 32 -13.45 6.10 11.26
N GLN A 33 -14.78 6.10 11.18
CA GLN A 33 -15.58 4.93 11.57
C GLN A 33 -15.18 3.68 10.77
N LEU A 34 -14.86 3.81 9.50
CA LEU A 34 -14.40 2.70 8.66
C LEU A 34 -13.04 2.12 9.09
N LYS A 35 -12.32 2.81 9.97
CA LYS A 35 -10.97 2.45 10.45
C LYS A 35 -10.96 1.98 11.92
N TRP A 36 -12.11 1.65 12.48
CA TRP A 36 -12.25 1.25 13.89
C TRP A 36 -11.35 0.08 14.29
N GLN A 37 -11.12 -0.87 13.37
CA GLN A 37 -10.26 -2.03 13.61
C GLN A 37 -8.82 -1.61 13.90
N GLN A 38 -8.25 -0.71 13.09
CA GLN A 38 -6.89 -0.21 13.28
C GLN A 38 -6.75 0.57 14.60
N ILE A 39 -7.81 1.31 14.98
CA ILE A 39 -7.86 2.01 16.27
C ILE A 39 -7.88 1.00 17.42
N SER A 40 -8.71 -0.03 17.34
CA SER A 40 -8.81 -1.06 18.37
C SER A 40 -7.50 -1.84 18.53
N ILE A 41 -6.88 -2.24 17.42
CA ILE A 41 -5.60 -2.97 17.41
C ILE A 41 -4.47 -2.12 18.02
N PHE A 42 -4.45 -0.82 17.77
CA PHE A 42 -3.46 0.08 18.36
C PHE A 42 -3.49 0.06 19.91
N PHE A 43 -4.68 0.10 20.51
CA PHE A 43 -4.84 0.07 21.96
C PHE A 43 -4.59 -1.30 22.59
N HIS A 44 -4.65 -2.39 21.79
CA HIS A 44 -4.42 -3.76 22.23
C HIS A 44 -3.11 -4.33 21.66
N SER A 45 -2.14 -3.46 21.35
CA SER A 45 -0.86 -3.87 20.80
C SER A 45 -0.05 -4.70 21.82
N THR A 46 0.51 -5.83 21.35
CA THR A 46 1.42 -6.69 22.11
C THR A 46 2.76 -6.77 21.40
N SER A 47 3.87 -6.82 22.16
CA SER A 47 5.20 -6.97 21.59
C SER A 47 5.41 -8.38 21.02
N PHE A 48 6.03 -8.48 19.86
CA PHE A 48 6.43 -9.76 19.25
C PHE A 48 7.80 -10.26 19.74
N GLY A 49 8.58 -9.41 20.41
CA GLY A 49 9.92 -9.73 20.87
C GLY A 49 10.96 -9.86 19.75
N VAL A 50 10.59 -9.54 18.52
CA VAL A 50 11.47 -9.60 17.34
C VAL A 50 11.63 -8.21 16.79
N LYS A 51 12.89 -7.81 16.56
CA LYS A 51 13.23 -6.46 16.08
C LYS A 51 13.61 -6.48 14.61
N ASP A 52 13.21 -5.42 13.91
CA ASP A 52 13.62 -5.15 12.54
C ASP A 52 15.12 -4.76 12.47
N PRO A 53 15.85 -5.22 11.44
CA PRO A 53 17.28 -4.96 11.31
C PRO A 53 17.62 -3.53 10.86
N GLN A 54 16.66 -2.75 10.36
CA GLN A 54 16.91 -1.41 9.80
C GLN A 54 16.80 -0.30 10.85
N PHE A 55 15.74 -0.32 11.67
CA PHE A 55 15.45 0.70 12.68
C PHE A 55 15.49 0.15 14.11
N ASN A 56 15.67 -1.15 14.29
CA ASN A 56 15.71 -1.83 15.58
C ASN A 56 14.39 -1.69 16.40
N HIS A 57 13.28 -1.43 15.71
CA HIS A 57 11.94 -1.44 16.30
C HIS A 57 11.37 -2.85 16.35
N ASP A 58 10.53 -3.13 17.37
CA ASP A 58 9.77 -4.38 17.43
C ASP A 58 8.81 -4.47 16.23
N LEU A 59 8.64 -5.67 15.66
CA LEU A 59 7.76 -5.87 14.52
C LEU A 59 6.30 -5.53 14.83
N SER A 60 5.89 -5.57 16.09
CA SER A 60 4.56 -5.13 16.53
C SER A 60 4.29 -3.64 16.23
N PHE A 61 5.33 -2.79 16.21
CA PHE A 61 5.20 -1.38 15.81
C PHE A 61 4.65 -1.26 14.39
N TYR A 62 5.17 -2.04 13.45
CA TYR A 62 4.76 -2.03 12.04
C TYR A 62 3.36 -2.62 11.84
N ALA A 63 2.98 -3.61 12.67
CA ALA A 63 1.70 -4.27 12.56
C ALA A 63 0.56 -3.47 13.23
N PHE A 64 0.81 -2.84 14.37
CA PHE A 64 -0.24 -2.29 15.22
C PHE A 64 -0.20 -0.76 15.31
N GLN A 65 0.98 -0.17 15.49
CA GLN A 65 1.10 1.25 15.77
C GLN A 65 1.21 2.10 14.50
N LEU A 66 2.07 1.71 13.58
CA LEU A 66 2.34 2.45 12.35
C LEU A 66 1.08 2.65 11.49
N PRO A 67 0.23 1.64 11.24
CA PRO A 67 -0.99 1.83 10.45
C PRO A 67 -1.95 2.85 11.06
N PHE A 68 -2.11 2.81 12.39
CA PHE A 68 -2.95 3.79 13.07
C PHE A 68 -2.39 5.21 12.98
N LEU A 69 -1.08 5.40 13.26
CA LEU A 69 -0.43 6.71 13.15
C LEU A 69 -0.52 7.26 11.73
N THR A 70 -0.30 6.43 10.72
CA THR A 70 -0.43 6.79 9.31
C THR A 70 -1.83 7.31 8.98
N ILE A 71 -2.87 6.61 9.44
CA ILE A 71 -4.27 7.01 9.25
C ILE A 71 -4.55 8.31 10.00
N LEU A 72 -4.12 8.43 11.25
CA LEU A 72 -4.34 9.60 12.08
C LEU A 72 -3.74 10.87 11.45
N PHE A 73 -2.45 10.82 11.09
CA PHE A 73 -1.78 11.97 10.48
C PHE A 73 -2.30 12.26 9.08
N GLY A 74 -2.65 11.24 8.27
CA GLY A 74 -3.32 11.42 6.98
C GLY A 74 -4.68 12.13 7.14
N TRP A 75 -5.45 11.74 8.12
CA TRP A 75 -6.73 12.37 8.45
C TRP A 75 -6.56 13.82 8.92
N LEU A 76 -5.61 14.10 9.83
CA LEU A 76 -5.30 15.43 10.29
C LEU A 76 -4.84 16.36 9.15
N ILE A 77 -4.00 15.85 8.22
CA ILE A 77 -3.58 16.58 7.02
C ILE A 77 -4.79 16.90 6.14
N GLY A 78 -5.70 15.94 5.95
CA GLY A 78 -6.94 16.14 5.21
C GLY A 78 -7.81 17.26 5.82
N VAL A 79 -8.04 17.20 7.13
CA VAL A 79 -8.80 18.24 7.85
C VAL A 79 -8.12 19.61 7.77
N ALA A 80 -6.81 19.67 7.97
CA ALA A 80 -6.04 20.92 7.89
C ALA A 80 -6.07 21.50 6.47
N SER A 81 -5.94 20.66 5.44
CA SER A 81 -5.99 21.08 4.02
C SER A 81 -7.36 21.67 3.65
N ILE A 82 -8.44 20.97 4.01
CA ILE A 82 -9.80 21.49 3.80
C ILE A 82 -10.02 22.75 4.63
N GLY A 83 -9.54 22.78 5.86
CA GLY A 83 -9.60 24.00 6.70
C GLY A 83 -8.93 25.21 6.06
N ILE A 84 -7.78 25.03 5.41
CA ILE A 84 -7.09 26.10 4.66
C ILE A 84 -7.93 26.54 3.46
N VAL A 85 -8.45 25.60 2.66
CA VAL A 85 -9.28 25.90 1.49
C VAL A 85 -10.53 26.70 1.91
N LEU A 86 -11.24 26.23 2.94
CA LEU A 86 -12.43 26.91 3.45
C LEU A 86 -12.08 28.30 4.02
N ASN A 87 -10.94 28.43 4.68
CA ASN A 87 -10.48 29.72 5.21
C ASN A 87 -10.18 30.72 4.08
N ILE A 88 -9.52 30.28 3.00
CA ILE A 88 -9.24 31.08 1.83
C ILE A 88 -10.55 31.52 1.16
N LEU A 89 -11.49 30.59 0.95
CA LEU A 89 -12.80 30.88 0.36
C LEU A 89 -13.59 31.89 1.22
N LEU A 90 -13.59 31.70 2.53
CA LEU A 90 -14.25 32.61 3.46
C LEU A 90 -13.70 34.04 3.35
N HIS A 91 -12.38 34.20 3.33
CA HIS A 91 -11.73 35.48 3.18
C HIS A 91 -11.95 36.11 1.79
N TYR A 92 -12.07 35.28 0.75
CA TYR A 92 -12.42 35.73 -0.59
C TYR A 92 -13.84 36.32 -0.61
N PHE A 93 -14.85 35.59 -0.10
CA PHE A 93 -16.23 36.08 -0.04
C PHE A 93 -16.44 37.29 0.90
N GLN A 94 -15.57 37.46 1.90
CA GLN A 94 -15.60 38.63 2.78
C GLN A 94 -14.88 39.88 2.21
N GLY A 95 -14.33 39.77 0.98
CA GLY A 95 -13.57 40.87 0.38
C GLY A 95 -12.25 41.18 1.10
N SER A 96 -11.77 40.25 1.95
CA SER A 96 -10.50 40.38 2.68
C SER A 96 -9.30 39.90 1.84
N LEU A 97 -9.58 39.31 0.67
CA LEU A 97 -8.64 38.87 -0.37
C LEU A 97 -8.90 39.70 -1.61
N GLU A 98 -8.00 40.62 -1.97
CA GLU A 98 -8.07 41.41 -3.22
C GLU A 98 -6.95 41.00 -4.15
N PHE A 99 -7.31 40.56 -5.33
CA PHE A 99 -6.36 40.33 -6.42
C PHE A 99 -6.16 41.65 -7.17
N ARG A 100 -5.05 42.36 -6.95
CA ARG A 100 -4.67 43.50 -7.76
C ARG A 100 -3.99 43.05 -9.05
N VAL A 101 -4.66 43.20 -10.16
CA VAL A 101 -4.06 43.04 -11.48
C VAL A 101 -3.08 44.20 -11.73
N ARG A 102 -1.93 43.87 -12.28
CA ARG A 102 -0.88 44.85 -12.64
C ARG A 102 -1.43 45.94 -13.57
N GLN A 103 -1.55 47.14 -13.08
CA GLN A 103 -1.85 48.33 -13.90
C GLN A 103 -0.61 49.23 -13.92
N GLY A 104 0.04 49.32 -15.09
CA GLY A 104 1.19 50.22 -15.32
C GLY A 104 2.45 49.82 -14.49
N LYS A 105 3.04 50.76 -13.80
CA LYS A 105 4.23 50.60 -12.96
C LYS A 105 3.97 49.93 -11.57
N GLN A 106 2.69 49.78 -11.19
CA GLN A 106 2.38 49.11 -9.91
C GLN A 106 2.43 47.59 -10.05
N ARG A 107 3.19 46.94 -9.16
CA ARG A 107 3.30 45.47 -9.14
C ARG A 107 1.94 44.87 -8.75
N GLY A 108 1.41 44.02 -9.63
CA GLY A 108 0.28 43.18 -9.28
C GLY A 108 0.63 42.25 -8.11
N GLY A 109 -0.34 41.93 -7.27
CA GLY A 109 -0.12 41.05 -6.13
C GLY A 109 -1.43 40.75 -5.42
N VAL A 110 -1.38 39.76 -4.54
CA VAL A 110 -2.49 39.42 -3.63
C VAL A 110 -2.34 40.27 -2.38
N ILE A 111 -3.36 41.09 -2.07
CA ILE A 111 -3.42 41.85 -0.85
C ILE A 111 -4.30 41.08 0.13
N LEU A 112 -3.73 40.61 1.22
CA LEU A 112 -4.45 39.97 2.31
C LEU A 112 -4.62 40.92 3.49
N ALA A 113 -5.84 40.96 4.04
CA ALA A 113 -6.07 41.59 5.33
C ALA A 113 -5.23 40.91 6.43
N ASP A 114 -4.78 41.68 7.42
CA ASP A 114 -3.90 41.17 8.49
C ASP A 114 -4.46 39.91 9.19
N LYS A 115 -5.78 39.86 9.39
CA LYS A 115 -6.45 38.71 10.02
C LYS A 115 -6.36 37.46 9.12
N ALA A 116 -6.65 37.59 7.82
CA ALA A 116 -6.59 36.51 6.86
C ALA A 116 -5.18 35.91 6.75
N ARG A 117 -4.18 36.80 6.65
CA ARG A 117 -2.78 36.40 6.59
C ARG A 117 -2.36 35.62 7.84
N LYS A 118 -2.69 36.09 9.05
CA LYS A 118 -2.36 35.40 10.30
C LYS A 118 -2.95 34.01 10.36
N GLN A 119 -4.22 33.85 9.99
CA GLN A 119 -4.89 32.56 9.98
C GLN A 119 -4.28 31.59 8.98
N ILE A 120 -4.02 32.05 7.76
CA ILE A 120 -3.40 31.21 6.71
C ILE A 120 -1.97 30.83 7.11
N SER A 121 -1.21 31.74 7.72
CA SER A 121 0.15 31.43 8.19
C SER A 121 0.17 30.38 9.29
N ILE A 122 -0.73 30.47 10.26
CA ILE A 122 -0.82 29.48 11.34
C ILE A 122 -1.26 28.12 10.78
N LEU A 123 -2.36 28.09 10.00
CA LEU A 123 -2.87 26.84 9.42
C LEU A 123 -1.88 26.19 8.47
N GLY A 124 -1.18 26.99 7.64
CA GLY A 124 -0.13 26.51 6.75
C GLY A 124 1.06 25.95 7.53
N GLY A 125 1.49 26.63 8.60
CA GLY A 125 2.54 26.13 9.49
C GLY A 125 2.15 24.79 10.14
N VAL A 126 0.93 24.69 10.68
CA VAL A 126 0.40 23.44 11.26
C VAL A 126 0.35 22.32 10.21
N LEU A 127 -0.16 22.61 9.01
CA LEU A 127 -0.19 21.64 7.91
C LEU A 127 1.21 21.10 7.61
N LEU A 128 2.22 21.99 7.51
CA LEU A 128 3.59 21.57 7.20
C LEU A 128 4.23 20.76 8.34
N VAL A 129 3.90 21.05 9.61
CA VAL A 129 4.31 20.20 10.74
C VAL A 129 3.72 18.80 10.59
N LEU A 130 2.41 18.71 10.29
CA LEU A 130 1.75 17.41 10.08
C LEU A 130 2.34 16.63 8.90
N VAL A 131 2.63 17.32 7.80
CA VAL A 131 3.32 16.74 6.63
C VAL A 131 4.72 16.25 6.99
N GLY A 132 5.46 17.03 7.79
CA GLY A 132 6.78 16.62 8.28
C GLY A 132 6.71 15.33 9.13
N VAL A 133 5.73 15.24 10.04
CA VAL A 133 5.52 14.00 10.81
C VAL A 133 5.12 12.85 9.89
N ARG A 134 4.31 13.09 8.87
CA ARG A 134 3.92 12.07 7.89
C ARG A 134 5.16 11.54 7.14
N TYR A 135 6.06 12.40 6.66
CA TYR A 135 7.32 11.97 6.03
C TYR A 135 8.22 11.19 6.99
N TRP A 136 8.23 11.56 8.27
CA TRP A 136 8.94 10.79 9.28
C TRP A 136 8.38 9.37 9.43
N LEU A 137 7.06 9.21 9.41
CA LEU A 137 6.39 7.90 9.48
C LEU A 137 6.56 7.09 8.18
N ASP A 138 6.53 7.75 7.02
CA ASP A 138 6.70 7.11 5.71
C ASP A 138 8.01 6.31 5.61
N ARG A 139 9.07 6.71 6.35
CA ARG A 139 10.33 5.96 6.38
C ARG A 139 10.16 4.54 6.90
N TYR A 140 9.29 4.36 7.88
CA TYR A 140 9.00 3.04 8.45
C TYR A 140 8.09 2.25 7.52
N GLU A 141 7.14 2.89 6.87
CA GLU A 141 6.23 2.29 5.91
C GLU A 141 6.96 1.70 4.69
N LEU A 142 8.11 2.29 4.30
CA LEU A 142 8.96 1.77 3.22
C LEU A 142 9.52 0.36 3.49
N LEU A 143 9.57 -0.11 4.74
CA LEU A 143 10.01 -1.47 5.07
C LEU A 143 8.95 -2.53 4.75
N SER A 144 7.68 -2.15 4.72
CA SER A 144 6.56 -3.02 4.36
C SER A 144 6.07 -2.82 2.92
N GLY A 145 6.80 -2.03 2.13
CA GLY A 145 6.47 -1.76 0.74
C GLY A 145 6.62 -2.98 -0.17
N ASP A 146 5.96 -2.95 -1.31
CA ASP A 146 6.01 -4.01 -2.31
C ASP A 146 7.17 -3.82 -3.28
N ILE A 147 7.99 -4.87 -3.42
CA ILE A 147 9.06 -4.95 -4.43
C ILE A 147 8.60 -5.85 -5.57
N LYS A 148 8.57 -5.30 -6.79
CA LYS A 148 8.26 -6.08 -8.00
C LYS A 148 9.51 -6.72 -8.58
N PHE A 149 9.53 -8.04 -8.65
CA PHE A 149 10.63 -8.81 -9.24
C PHE A 149 10.10 -9.80 -10.27
N LYS A 150 10.45 -9.62 -11.55
CA LYS A 150 10.04 -10.50 -12.66
C LYS A 150 8.55 -10.89 -12.67
N GLY A 151 7.67 -9.93 -12.41
CA GLY A 151 6.23 -10.17 -12.35
C GLY A 151 5.69 -10.68 -11.01
N GLN A 152 6.56 -11.03 -10.07
CA GLN A 152 6.19 -11.38 -8.70
C GLN A 152 6.35 -10.18 -7.78
N THR A 153 5.41 -10.01 -6.86
CA THR A 153 5.46 -8.99 -5.83
C THR A 153 5.95 -9.63 -4.54
N THR A 154 7.04 -9.11 -3.99
CA THR A 154 7.54 -9.48 -2.65
C THR A 154 7.45 -8.28 -1.73
N THR A 155 7.05 -8.49 -0.49
CA THR A 155 6.99 -7.43 0.52
C THR A 155 8.35 -7.25 1.17
N GLY A 156 8.77 -6.00 1.37
CA GLY A 156 10.02 -5.67 2.05
C GLY A 156 10.72 -4.45 1.45
N ALA A 157 11.82 -4.01 2.06
CA ALA A 157 12.64 -2.92 1.54
C ALA A 157 13.71 -3.48 0.60
N GLY A 158 13.86 -2.88 -0.58
CA GLY A 158 14.98 -3.11 -1.49
C GLY A 158 16.08 -2.06 -1.33
N TYR A 159 17.10 -2.15 -2.17
CA TYR A 159 18.25 -1.23 -2.17
C TYR A 159 17.81 0.24 -2.29
N THR A 160 16.94 0.55 -3.26
CA THR A 160 16.45 1.91 -3.49
C THR A 160 15.65 2.42 -2.29
N SER A 161 14.81 1.58 -1.67
CA SER A 161 14.04 1.95 -0.49
C SER A 161 14.95 2.28 0.68
N ALA A 162 15.92 1.42 0.99
CA ALA A 162 16.79 1.58 2.16
C ALA A 162 17.82 2.71 2.00
N ASN A 163 18.46 2.81 0.82
CA ASN A 163 19.61 3.73 0.64
C ASN A 163 19.23 5.07 0.02
N VAL A 164 18.06 5.19 -0.60
CA VAL A 164 17.63 6.43 -1.27
C VAL A 164 16.34 6.98 -0.67
N LEU A 165 15.27 6.19 -0.60
CA LEU A 165 13.97 6.70 -0.15
C LEU A 165 13.94 7.01 1.36
N ILE A 166 14.54 6.19 2.21
CA ILE A 166 14.58 6.45 3.66
C ILE A 166 15.34 7.75 3.96
N PRO A 167 16.56 7.98 3.45
CA PRO A 167 17.26 9.28 3.59
C PRO A 167 16.49 10.43 2.93
N ALA A 168 15.87 10.21 1.76
CA ALA A 168 15.05 11.20 1.07
C ALA A 168 13.89 11.68 1.95
N LYS A 169 13.14 10.75 2.56
CA LYS A 169 12.04 11.09 3.46
C LYS A 169 12.52 11.82 4.72
N LEU A 170 13.70 11.49 5.23
CA LEU A 170 14.32 12.25 6.33
C LEU A 170 14.62 13.69 5.91
N LEU A 171 15.23 13.88 4.73
CA LEU A 171 15.51 15.21 4.19
C LEU A 171 14.23 16.02 3.97
N LEU A 172 13.17 15.40 3.42
CA LEU A 172 11.86 16.03 3.25
C LEU A 172 11.23 16.40 4.59
N THR A 173 11.42 15.59 5.63
CA THR A 173 11.00 15.94 7.01
C THR A 173 11.68 17.22 7.48
N VAL A 174 13.00 17.34 7.31
CA VAL A 174 13.75 18.54 7.69
C VAL A 174 13.27 19.75 6.88
N ILE A 175 13.11 19.62 5.57
CA ILE A 175 12.58 20.68 4.71
C ILE A 175 11.17 21.11 5.19
N ALA A 176 10.29 20.17 5.49
CA ALA A 176 8.94 20.47 5.96
C ALA A 176 8.96 21.25 7.30
N VAL A 177 9.83 20.89 8.23
CA VAL A 177 10.01 21.61 9.49
C VAL A 177 10.53 23.03 9.26
N LEU A 178 11.54 23.21 8.40
CA LEU A 178 12.06 24.53 8.05
C LEU A 178 10.99 25.40 7.37
N CYS A 179 10.20 24.81 6.47
CA CYS A 179 9.08 25.49 5.82
C CYS A 179 7.99 25.87 6.84
N ALA A 180 7.69 25.00 7.80
CA ALA A 180 6.73 25.30 8.89
C ALA A 180 7.22 26.48 9.73
N ILE A 181 8.50 26.52 10.10
CA ILE A 181 9.11 27.66 10.80
C ILE A 181 8.98 28.93 9.96
N ALA A 182 9.23 28.88 8.65
CA ALA A 182 9.04 30.03 7.76
C ALA A 182 7.60 30.55 7.74
N PHE A 183 6.60 29.65 7.78
CA PHE A 183 5.20 30.05 7.92
C PHE A 183 4.91 30.71 9.25
N PHE A 184 5.43 30.19 10.36
CA PHE A 184 5.27 30.84 11.68
C PHE A 184 6.00 32.18 11.78
N VAL A 185 7.19 32.30 11.17
CA VAL A 185 7.92 33.59 11.08
C VAL A 185 7.11 34.60 10.24
N SER A 186 6.45 34.18 9.17
CA SER A 186 5.59 35.05 8.35
C SER A 186 4.39 35.64 9.12
N PHE A 187 3.94 34.97 10.20
CA PHE A 187 2.95 35.51 11.11
C PHE A 187 3.43 36.83 11.76
N VAL A 188 4.74 36.94 12.06
CA VAL A 188 5.37 38.08 12.71
C VAL A 188 5.82 39.14 11.68
N VAL A 189 6.56 38.71 10.64
CA VAL A 189 7.24 39.60 9.66
C VAL A 189 6.27 40.25 8.67
N LYS A 190 5.06 39.76 8.54
CA LYS A 190 4.01 40.29 7.66
C LYS A 190 4.34 40.22 6.15
N ASP A 191 5.23 39.33 5.73
CA ASP A 191 5.57 39.12 4.33
C ASP A 191 5.07 37.75 3.83
N LEU A 192 4.28 37.75 2.75
CA LEU A 192 3.74 36.54 2.13
C LEU A 192 4.73 35.85 1.17
N ARG A 193 5.85 36.49 0.86
CA ARG A 193 6.86 35.91 -0.03
C ARG A 193 7.54 34.73 0.63
N VAL A 194 7.74 34.80 1.96
CA VAL A 194 8.39 33.75 2.73
C VAL A 194 7.59 32.44 2.69
N PRO A 195 6.28 32.39 3.04
CA PRO A 195 5.52 31.17 2.93
C PRO A 195 5.33 30.69 1.47
N ALA A 196 5.21 31.61 0.50
CA ALA A 196 5.15 31.21 -0.91
C ALA A 196 6.42 30.51 -1.38
N LEU A 197 7.59 31.05 -1.00
CA LEU A 197 8.88 30.43 -1.29
C LEU A 197 9.01 29.08 -0.58
N ALA A 198 8.63 29.01 0.69
CA ALA A 198 8.64 27.77 1.48
C ALA A 198 7.77 26.68 0.81
N THR A 199 6.57 27.02 0.37
CA THR A 199 5.68 26.11 -0.36
C THR A 199 6.30 25.62 -1.67
N ALA A 200 6.93 26.55 -2.43
CA ALA A 200 7.61 26.19 -3.68
C ALA A 200 8.79 25.23 -3.43
N ILE A 201 9.63 25.51 -2.40
CA ILE A 201 10.74 24.63 -2.03
C ILE A 201 10.22 23.24 -1.63
N MET A 202 9.12 23.18 -0.87
CA MET A 202 8.52 21.91 -0.46
C MET A 202 8.06 21.09 -1.65
N LEU A 203 7.34 21.71 -2.61
CA LEU A 203 6.86 21.03 -3.83
C LEU A 203 8.02 20.58 -4.74
N ILE A 204 9.02 21.42 -4.92
CA ILE A 204 10.22 21.06 -5.71
C ILE A 204 10.97 19.92 -5.02
N GLY A 205 11.12 19.99 -3.69
CA GLY A 205 11.75 18.94 -2.89
C GLY A 205 11.06 17.60 -3.02
N GLU A 206 9.71 17.57 -2.94
CA GLU A 206 8.92 16.34 -3.11
C GLU A 206 9.16 15.72 -4.49
N VAL A 207 9.09 16.50 -5.56
CA VAL A 207 9.32 16.02 -6.92
C VAL A 207 10.76 15.58 -7.13
N ALA A 208 11.73 16.38 -6.72
CA ALA A 208 13.15 16.11 -6.95
C ALA A 208 13.67 14.95 -6.09
N VAL A 209 13.46 15.02 -4.79
CA VAL A 209 14.03 14.10 -3.80
C VAL A 209 13.13 12.89 -3.57
N GLY A 210 11.83 13.09 -3.57
CA GLY A 210 10.83 12.02 -3.38
C GLY A 210 10.53 11.22 -4.64
N GLY A 211 10.71 11.81 -5.84
CA GLY A 211 10.35 11.21 -7.13
C GLY A 211 11.54 10.95 -8.06
N VAL A 212 12.15 12.02 -8.57
CA VAL A 212 13.15 11.92 -9.64
C VAL A 212 14.42 11.19 -9.19
N LEU A 213 14.92 11.49 -7.99
CA LEU A 213 16.14 10.88 -7.47
C LEU A 213 16.01 9.36 -7.28
N PRO A 214 14.97 8.83 -6.62
CA PRO A 214 14.79 7.38 -6.50
C PRO A 214 14.61 6.70 -7.87
N TRP A 215 13.85 7.30 -8.76
CA TRP A 215 13.68 6.79 -10.12
C TRP A 215 15.01 6.73 -10.88
N ALA A 216 15.83 7.78 -10.82
CA ALA A 216 17.12 7.82 -11.48
C ALA A 216 18.08 6.75 -10.92
N VAL A 217 18.15 6.60 -9.59
CA VAL A 217 18.99 5.57 -8.97
C VAL A 217 18.51 4.17 -9.33
N GLU A 218 17.20 3.93 -9.35
CA GLU A 218 16.63 2.64 -9.75
C GLU A 218 17.01 2.30 -11.21
N GLN A 219 16.85 3.25 -12.15
CA GLN A 219 17.11 3.01 -13.57
C GLN A 219 18.59 2.89 -13.90
N LEU A 220 19.43 3.78 -13.34
CA LEU A 220 20.83 3.92 -13.73
C LEU A 220 21.78 3.04 -12.90
N SER A 221 21.44 2.75 -11.65
CA SER A 221 22.33 2.04 -10.72
C SER A 221 21.85 0.66 -10.34
N VAL A 222 20.55 0.51 -10.01
CA VAL A 222 20.02 -0.76 -9.48
C VAL A 222 19.70 -1.73 -10.60
N LYS A 223 18.90 -1.35 -11.58
CA LYS A 223 18.48 -2.25 -12.67
C LYS A 223 19.63 -2.91 -13.42
N PRO A 224 20.72 -2.22 -13.80
CA PRO A 224 21.82 -2.85 -14.50
C PRO A 224 22.57 -3.89 -13.66
N ASN A 225 22.62 -3.73 -12.34
CA ASN A 225 23.38 -4.58 -11.41
C ASN A 225 22.50 -5.08 -10.25
N LYS A 226 21.26 -5.48 -10.56
CA LYS A 226 20.24 -5.81 -9.57
C LYS A 226 20.65 -6.95 -8.65
N ALA A 227 21.26 -8.01 -9.20
CA ALA A 227 21.67 -9.17 -8.42
C ALA A 227 22.62 -8.82 -7.26
N ASN A 228 23.63 -7.97 -7.53
CA ASN A 228 24.59 -7.59 -6.48
C ASN A 228 24.03 -6.54 -5.53
N LYS A 229 23.26 -5.57 -6.03
CA LYS A 229 22.69 -4.49 -5.20
C LYS A 229 21.61 -5.00 -4.25
N GLU A 230 20.77 -5.94 -4.71
CA GLU A 230 19.68 -6.49 -3.92
C GLU A 230 20.08 -7.72 -3.09
N ALA A 231 21.28 -8.26 -3.24
CA ALA A 231 21.72 -9.51 -2.59
C ALA A 231 21.51 -9.49 -1.07
N GLU A 232 21.89 -8.41 -0.40
CA GLU A 232 21.72 -8.26 1.06
C GLU A 232 20.25 -8.23 1.47
N PHE A 233 19.42 -7.49 0.72
CA PHE A 233 17.99 -7.36 1.00
C PHE A 233 17.24 -8.67 0.74
N ILE A 234 17.63 -9.40 -0.31
CA ILE A 234 17.12 -10.75 -0.58
C ILE A 234 17.47 -11.70 0.55
N ALA A 235 18.72 -11.67 1.05
CA ALA A 235 19.15 -12.51 2.17
C ALA A 235 18.35 -12.20 3.45
N ARG A 236 18.10 -10.90 3.75
CA ARG A 236 17.26 -10.47 4.86
C ARG A 236 15.81 -10.97 4.72
N ASN A 237 15.22 -10.89 3.53
CA ASN A 237 13.88 -11.38 3.24
C ASN A 237 13.79 -12.90 3.38
N ILE A 238 14.77 -13.66 2.88
CA ILE A 238 14.84 -15.13 3.07
C ILE A 238 14.88 -15.46 4.55
N LYS A 239 15.72 -14.78 5.33
CA LYS A 239 15.82 -15.00 6.78
C LYS A 239 14.50 -14.71 7.50
N ALA A 240 13.83 -13.61 7.15
CA ALA A 240 12.54 -13.23 7.71
C ALA A 240 11.45 -14.26 7.36
N THR A 241 11.40 -14.71 6.11
CA THR A 241 10.46 -15.73 5.64
C THR A 241 10.70 -17.07 6.35
N ARG A 242 11.96 -17.52 6.43
CA ARG A 242 12.30 -18.74 7.19
C ARG A 242 11.87 -18.65 8.65
N PHE A 243 12.08 -17.49 9.26
CA PHE A 243 11.63 -17.24 10.63
C PHE A 243 10.11 -17.34 10.75
N ALA A 244 9.37 -16.72 9.86
CA ALA A 244 7.90 -16.69 9.87
C ALA A 244 7.28 -18.10 9.70
N TYR A 245 7.90 -18.95 8.87
CA TYR A 245 7.47 -20.33 8.68
C TYR A 245 8.13 -21.35 9.62
N ASN A 246 8.84 -20.88 10.65
CA ASN A 246 9.58 -21.72 11.59
C ASN A 246 10.63 -22.66 10.95
N LEU A 247 11.17 -22.25 9.77
CA LEU A 247 12.23 -22.96 9.05
C LEU A 247 13.61 -22.43 9.50
N ARG A 248 13.87 -22.46 10.81
CA ARG A 248 15.16 -22.07 11.38
C ARG A 248 16.16 -23.19 11.21
N ASP A 249 17.44 -22.86 11.33
CA ASP A 249 18.53 -23.83 11.16
C ASP A 249 18.48 -24.98 12.19
N ASP A 250 17.84 -24.76 13.35
CA ASP A 250 17.57 -25.76 14.37
C ASP A 250 16.43 -26.73 13.99
N ASN A 251 15.50 -26.30 13.12
CA ASN A 251 14.36 -27.08 12.67
C ASN A 251 14.51 -27.61 11.23
N LEU A 252 15.60 -27.24 10.54
CA LEU A 252 15.83 -27.56 9.14
C LEU A 252 17.12 -28.39 8.97
N THR A 253 16.98 -29.61 8.53
CA THR A 253 18.13 -30.44 8.15
C THR A 253 18.43 -30.25 6.67
N VAL A 254 19.54 -29.59 6.35
CA VAL A 254 20.03 -29.45 4.99
C VAL A 254 20.85 -30.66 4.61
N MET A 255 20.46 -31.36 3.55
CA MET A 255 21.22 -32.47 2.99
C MET A 255 22.05 -31.98 1.78
N PRO A 256 23.27 -31.46 1.97
CA PRO A 256 24.05 -30.81 0.91
C PRO A 256 24.55 -31.78 -0.16
N SER A 257 24.53 -33.08 0.14
CA SER A 257 24.99 -34.15 -0.76
C SER A 257 23.86 -34.92 -1.44
N PHE A 258 22.61 -34.47 -1.25
CA PHE A 258 21.48 -35.11 -1.94
C PHE A 258 21.59 -34.91 -3.46
N GLY A 259 21.73 -36.01 -4.21
CA GLY A 259 21.89 -35.97 -5.65
C GLY A 259 23.33 -35.73 -6.17
N LYS A 260 24.35 -35.75 -5.32
CA LYS A 260 25.75 -35.74 -5.80
C LYS A 260 26.13 -37.09 -6.44
N GLU A 261 26.90 -37.01 -7.52
CA GLU A 261 27.26 -38.02 -8.53
C GLU A 261 27.92 -39.31 -8.01
N ASN A 262 28.21 -39.46 -6.72
CA ASN A 262 28.89 -40.63 -6.19
C ASN A 262 27.96 -41.78 -5.73
N ALA A 263 26.65 -41.61 -5.87
CA ALA A 263 25.73 -42.71 -5.72
C ALA A 263 25.77 -43.57 -7.03
N PRO A 264 25.98 -44.87 -6.94
CA PRO A 264 25.92 -45.72 -8.13
C PRO A 264 24.55 -45.50 -8.80
N ALA A 265 24.57 -45.34 -10.13
CA ALA A 265 23.35 -45.16 -10.89
C ALA A 265 22.34 -46.24 -10.49
N PRO A 266 21.09 -45.88 -10.16
CA PRO A 266 20.10 -46.85 -9.74
C PRO A 266 19.92 -47.90 -10.84
N GLN A 267 20.18 -49.17 -10.49
CA GLN A 267 20.03 -50.26 -11.46
C GLN A 267 18.55 -50.52 -11.76
N PRO A 268 18.18 -50.72 -13.04
CA PRO A 268 16.82 -51.08 -13.37
C PRO A 268 16.39 -52.34 -12.59
N GLY A 269 15.32 -52.25 -11.81
CA GLY A 269 14.83 -53.35 -10.97
C GLY A 269 15.20 -53.28 -9.47
N GLY A 270 16.00 -52.31 -9.03
CA GLY A 270 16.24 -52.06 -7.63
C GLY A 270 14.99 -51.53 -6.90
N LYS A 271 14.78 -51.90 -5.62
CA LYS A 271 13.60 -51.50 -4.82
C LYS A 271 13.37 -49.99 -4.81
N GLY A 272 14.44 -49.17 -4.82
CA GLY A 272 14.32 -47.69 -4.86
C GLY A 272 13.93 -47.14 -6.24
N VAL A 273 14.27 -47.87 -7.32
CA VAL A 273 13.97 -47.45 -8.70
C VAL A 273 12.50 -47.71 -9.04
N ALA A 274 11.93 -48.82 -8.55
CA ALA A 274 10.53 -49.15 -8.82
C ALA A 274 9.60 -48.06 -8.23
N SER A 275 9.86 -47.58 -7.01
CA SER A 275 9.09 -46.50 -6.41
C SER A 275 9.29 -45.11 -7.09
N THR A 276 10.48 -44.88 -7.64
CA THR A 276 10.74 -43.65 -8.41
C THR A 276 10.05 -43.70 -9.77
N LEU A 277 10.10 -44.86 -10.47
CA LEU A 277 9.45 -45.03 -11.77
C LEU A 277 7.94 -44.96 -11.68
N SER A 278 7.33 -45.50 -10.64
CA SER A 278 5.87 -45.41 -10.43
C SER A 278 5.38 -43.98 -10.19
N ASN A 279 6.28 -43.09 -9.72
CA ASN A 279 5.97 -41.69 -9.39
C ASN A 279 6.62 -40.67 -10.35
N ILE A 280 7.15 -41.14 -11.49
CA ILE A 280 7.61 -40.21 -12.53
C ILE A 280 6.41 -39.48 -13.12
N ARG A 281 6.47 -38.14 -13.04
CA ARG A 281 5.44 -37.29 -13.61
C ARG A 281 5.42 -37.35 -15.13
N LEU A 282 4.45 -38.05 -15.69
CA LEU A 282 4.22 -38.15 -17.11
C LEU A 282 3.35 -37.02 -17.66
N LEU A 283 2.48 -36.45 -16.81
CA LEU A 283 1.57 -35.38 -17.19
C LEU A 283 1.95 -34.07 -16.51
N ASP A 284 2.02 -32.99 -17.28
CA ASP A 284 2.33 -31.68 -16.76
C ASP A 284 1.04 -30.99 -16.22
N PRO A 285 0.96 -30.65 -14.94
CA PRO A 285 -0.21 -29.97 -14.34
C PRO A 285 -0.46 -28.59 -14.94
N ASN A 286 0.48 -28.00 -15.66
CA ASN A 286 0.27 -26.74 -16.38
C ASN A 286 -0.38 -26.94 -17.76
N VAL A 287 -0.29 -28.11 -18.32
CA VAL A 287 -0.84 -28.44 -19.66
C VAL A 287 -2.21 -29.12 -19.58
N LEU A 288 -2.54 -29.71 -18.43
CA LEU A 288 -3.76 -30.48 -18.26
C LEU A 288 -5.06 -29.63 -18.01
N PRO A 289 -5.05 -28.38 -17.55
CA PRO A 289 -6.28 -27.65 -17.27
C PRO A 289 -7.29 -27.61 -18.43
N PRO A 290 -6.89 -27.44 -19.71
CA PRO A 290 -7.83 -27.50 -20.81
C PRO A 290 -8.51 -28.88 -20.96
N ALA A 291 -7.79 -29.98 -20.72
CA ALA A 291 -8.34 -31.33 -20.78
C ALA A 291 -9.35 -31.58 -19.61
N PHE A 292 -9.04 -31.10 -18.42
CA PHE A 292 -9.96 -31.12 -17.29
C PHE A 292 -11.23 -30.31 -17.59
N THR A 293 -11.06 -29.11 -18.13
CA THR A 293 -12.18 -28.25 -18.54
C THR A 293 -13.05 -28.97 -19.60
N GLN A 294 -12.45 -29.47 -20.64
CA GLN A 294 -13.16 -30.16 -21.72
C GLN A 294 -13.95 -31.39 -21.24
N SER A 295 -13.38 -32.19 -20.33
CA SER A 295 -13.99 -33.46 -19.93
C SER A 295 -14.88 -33.36 -18.70
N LYS A 296 -14.63 -32.40 -17.81
CA LYS A 296 -15.22 -32.33 -16.46
C LYS A 296 -15.87 -31.01 -16.08
N GLN A 297 -15.93 -30.04 -16.97
CA GLN A 297 -16.55 -28.73 -16.69
C GLN A 297 -18.04 -28.85 -16.38
N LEU A 298 -18.77 -29.75 -17.03
CA LEU A 298 -20.20 -30.02 -16.89
C LEU A 298 -21.12 -28.83 -17.21
N ARG A 299 -20.80 -27.64 -16.78
CA ARG A 299 -21.49 -26.36 -17.01
C ARG A 299 -20.48 -25.27 -17.30
N SER A 300 -20.87 -24.28 -18.12
CA SER A 300 -19.99 -23.18 -18.54
C SER A 300 -19.46 -22.32 -17.39
N PHE A 301 -20.22 -22.24 -16.29
CA PHE A 301 -19.82 -21.46 -15.13
C PHE A 301 -18.91 -22.17 -14.13
N TYR A 302 -18.51 -23.41 -14.41
CA TYR A 302 -17.45 -24.08 -13.67
C TYR A 302 -16.12 -23.91 -14.40
N GLY A 303 -15.04 -23.91 -13.65
CA GLY A 303 -13.68 -23.86 -14.15
C GLY A 303 -12.72 -24.64 -13.26
N PHE A 304 -11.53 -24.80 -13.77
CA PHE A 304 -10.39 -25.35 -13.04
C PHE A 304 -9.29 -24.28 -12.99
N PRO A 305 -8.41 -24.28 -11.98
CA PRO A 305 -7.28 -23.37 -11.92
C PRO A 305 -6.34 -23.61 -13.11
N ASP A 306 -5.58 -22.56 -13.49
CA ASP A 306 -4.63 -22.61 -14.61
C ASP A 306 -3.47 -23.58 -14.39
N THR A 307 -3.24 -23.96 -13.13
CA THR A 307 -2.25 -24.98 -12.75
C THR A 307 -2.92 -25.96 -11.80
N LEU A 308 -2.88 -27.24 -12.14
CA LEU A 308 -3.43 -28.30 -11.31
C LEU A 308 -2.42 -28.71 -10.22
N THR A 309 -2.92 -29.27 -9.12
CA THR A 309 -2.10 -29.74 -8.01
C THR A 309 -1.74 -31.20 -8.17
N ILE A 310 -0.52 -31.58 -7.79
CA ILE A 310 -0.13 -32.98 -7.64
C ILE A 310 -0.17 -33.30 -6.15
N ASP A 311 -0.84 -34.38 -5.81
CA ASP A 311 -0.95 -34.86 -4.43
C ASP A 311 -0.75 -36.37 -4.38
N ARG A 312 -0.42 -36.92 -3.21
CA ARG A 312 -0.08 -38.31 -3.00
C ARG A 312 -1.16 -39.02 -2.21
N TYR A 313 -1.57 -40.17 -2.71
CA TYR A 313 -2.57 -41.00 -2.08
C TYR A 313 -2.10 -42.44 -1.95
N HIS A 314 -2.48 -43.08 -0.87
CA HIS A 314 -2.32 -44.52 -0.69
C HIS A 314 -3.39 -45.24 -1.50
N VAL A 315 -2.97 -46.00 -2.50
CA VAL A 315 -3.83 -46.88 -3.28
C VAL A 315 -3.39 -48.33 -3.01
N GLY A 316 -4.17 -49.00 -2.17
CA GLY A 316 -3.73 -50.30 -1.64
C GLY A 316 -2.50 -50.11 -0.70
N ASN A 317 -1.38 -50.74 -1.04
CA ASN A 317 -0.14 -50.65 -0.25
C ASN A 317 0.92 -49.74 -0.88
N GLU A 318 0.57 -49.02 -1.94
CA GLU A 318 1.50 -48.17 -2.68
C GLU A 318 1.12 -46.71 -2.58
N LEU A 319 2.11 -45.84 -2.43
CA LEU A 319 1.95 -44.38 -2.47
C LEU A 319 2.08 -43.92 -3.93
N GLN A 320 1.03 -43.35 -4.48
CA GLN A 320 0.97 -42.93 -5.88
C GLN A 320 0.66 -41.44 -6.01
N ASP A 321 1.27 -40.79 -7.02
CA ASP A 321 1.03 -39.41 -7.35
C ASP A 321 -0.22 -39.26 -8.23
N TYR A 322 -1.10 -38.34 -7.88
CA TYR A 322 -2.30 -37.99 -8.62
C TYR A 322 -2.32 -36.52 -8.96
N VAL A 323 -2.74 -36.19 -10.19
CA VAL A 323 -3.09 -34.82 -10.54
C VAL A 323 -4.52 -34.58 -10.11
N VAL A 324 -4.70 -33.67 -9.18
CA VAL A 324 -6.01 -33.35 -8.58
C VAL A 324 -6.36 -31.88 -8.79
N ALA A 325 -7.63 -31.61 -8.94
CA ALA A 325 -8.15 -30.27 -9.01
C ALA A 325 -9.56 -30.18 -8.41
N VAL A 326 -9.83 -29.10 -7.73
CA VAL A 326 -11.19 -28.74 -7.32
C VAL A 326 -11.83 -27.97 -8.47
N ARG A 327 -13.06 -28.34 -8.80
CA ARG A 327 -13.85 -27.58 -9.76
C ARG A 327 -14.48 -26.40 -9.05
N GLU A 328 -14.16 -25.19 -9.51
CA GLU A 328 -14.59 -23.94 -8.91
C GLU A 328 -15.60 -23.23 -9.79
N ILE A 329 -16.34 -22.28 -9.21
CA ILE A 329 -17.19 -21.38 -9.99
C ILE A 329 -16.30 -20.37 -10.70
N ASN A 330 -16.44 -20.25 -12.01
CA ASN A 330 -15.79 -19.24 -12.82
C ASN A 330 -16.76 -18.09 -13.14
N PRO A 331 -16.70 -16.99 -12.40
CA PRO A 331 -17.60 -15.84 -12.64
C PRO A 331 -17.42 -15.20 -14.01
N SER A 332 -16.23 -15.33 -14.59
CA SER A 332 -15.90 -14.75 -15.89
C SER A 332 -16.55 -15.50 -17.06
N ALA A 333 -16.91 -16.76 -16.86
CA ALA A 333 -17.57 -17.58 -17.86
C ALA A 333 -19.10 -17.44 -17.89
N LEU A 334 -19.67 -16.63 -16.99
CA LEU A 334 -21.09 -16.29 -17.02
C LEU A 334 -21.41 -15.41 -18.22
N SER A 335 -22.42 -15.80 -19.00
CA SER A 335 -22.81 -15.07 -20.20
C SER A 335 -24.33 -14.86 -20.29
N GLY A 336 -24.76 -13.84 -21.03
CA GLY A 336 -26.15 -13.53 -21.26
C GLY A 336 -26.93 -13.34 -19.94
N ASN A 337 -28.09 -13.94 -19.83
CA ASN A 337 -28.97 -13.80 -18.66
C ASN A 337 -28.37 -14.31 -17.35
N GLN A 338 -27.27 -15.07 -17.39
CA GLN A 338 -26.59 -15.55 -16.17
C GLN A 338 -25.87 -14.41 -15.42
N THR A 339 -25.62 -13.30 -16.09
CA THR A 339 -25.00 -12.10 -15.46
C THR A 339 -25.98 -11.26 -14.67
N ASP A 340 -27.30 -11.46 -14.87
CA ASP A 340 -28.35 -10.78 -14.14
C ASP A 340 -28.32 -11.13 -12.65
N TRP A 341 -28.70 -10.20 -11.80
CA TRP A 341 -28.60 -10.34 -10.35
C TRP A 341 -29.29 -11.62 -9.83
N ILE A 342 -30.53 -11.88 -10.25
CA ILE A 342 -31.30 -13.05 -9.83
C ILE A 342 -30.67 -14.34 -10.33
N ASN A 343 -30.32 -14.41 -11.60
CA ASN A 343 -29.75 -15.60 -12.23
C ASN A 343 -28.35 -15.91 -11.70
N ARG A 344 -27.56 -14.88 -11.43
CA ARG A 344 -26.25 -15.02 -10.79
C ARG A 344 -26.36 -15.64 -9.40
N HIS A 345 -27.33 -15.22 -8.58
CA HIS A 345 -27.56 -15.81 -7.26
C HIS A 345 -28.01 -17.26 -7.35
N THR A 346 -28.88 -17.58 -8.28
CA THR A 346 -29.31 -18.96 -8.54
C THR A 346 -28.13 -19.85 -8.93
N VAL A 347 -27.27 -19.38 -9.83
CA VAL A 347 -26.07 -20.13 -10.24
C VAL A 347 -25.15 -20.38 -9.04
N TYR A 348 -24.88 -19.36 -8.23
CA TYR A 348 -24.02 -19.51 -7.07
C TYR A 348 -24.61 -20.44 -6.00
N THR A 349 -25.89 -20.33 -5.72
CA THR A 349 -26.55 -21.18 -4.74
C THR A 349 -26.59 -22.65 -5.17
N LEU A 350 -26.92 -22.92 -6.42
CA LEU A 350 -26.90 -24.27 -6.97
C LEU A 350 -25.51 -24.87 -7.03
N SER A 351 -24.49 -24.04 -7.29
CA SER A 351 -23.10 -24.47 -7.34
C SER A 351 -22.55 -24.85 -5.97
N LEU A 352 -22.91 -24.10 -4.93
CA LEU A 352 -22.48 -24.38 -3.55
C LEU A 352 -22.99 -25.73 -3.04
N ILE A 353 -24.16 -26.20 -3.49
CA ILE A 353 -24.71 -27.51 -3.13
C ILE A 353 -23.92 -28.68 -3.74
N HIS A 354 -23.20 -28.44 -4.85
CA HIS A 354 -22.49 -29.47 -5.62
C HIS A 354 -20.95 -29.35 -5.60
N ILE A 355 -20.37 -28.56 -4.73
CA ILE A 355 -18.93 -28.21 -4.71
C ILE A 355 -18.02 -29.37 -4.29
N SER A 356 -18.50 -30.49 -3.83
CA SER A 356 -17.67 -31.37 -3.00
C SER A 356 -17.07 -32.60 -3.69
N GLU A 357 -17.06 -32.72 -5.00
CA GLU A 357 -16.40 -33.88 -5.63
C GLU A 357 -15.04 -33.52 -6.22
N PRO A 358 -13.92 -33.99 -5.62
CA PRO A 358 -12.61 -33.90 -6.26
C PRO A 358 -12.64 -34.72 -7.55
N THR A 359 -12.32 -34.06 -8.66
CA THR A 359 -12.23 -34.74 -9.94
C THR A 359 -10.88 -35.45 -10.03
N ARG A 360 -10.89 -36.77 -9.93
CA ARG A 360 -9.71 -37.60 -10.14
C ARG A 360 -9.61 -37.97 -11.63
N LEU A 361 -8.49 -37.67 -12.24
CA LEU A 361 -8.00 -38.41 -13.40
C LEU A 361 -6.96 -39.41 -12.86
N GLY A 362 -7.36 -40.64 -12.65
CA GLY A 362 -6.40 -41.72 -12.39
C GLY A 362 -5.55 -41.93 -13.64
N MET A 363 -4.27 -41.94 -13.45
CA MET A 363 -3.32 -42.39 -14.49
C MET A 363 -3.15 -43.89 -14.41
#